data_116f528e7c36e4984eea13da29be1074
#
_entry.id   116f528e7c36e4984eea13da29be1074
#
_cell.length_a   1.000
_cell.length_b   1.000
_cell.length_c   1.000
_cell.angle_alpha   90.00
_cell.angle_beta   90.00
_cell.angle_gamma   90.00
#
_symmetry.space_group_name_H-M   'P 1'
#
loop_
_entity.id
_entity.type
_entity.pdbx_description
1 polymer ?
#
loop_
_entity_poly.entity_id
_entity_poly.type
_entity_poly.pdbx_seq_one_letter_code
_entity_poly.pdbx_strand_id
1 'polypeptide(L)'
;MNAMKRNFLFIILLLALFTGQAEAQSRLPGMKTVRFTTEMADGFYSRANRHDAGYAFSLAISTCTGSGNQWMFGGEMLKRNIPYRSTHIPLSQYTGEGGYYHTFFSTPGKSFFLNLGASALLGYETVNEGDRLLDDGAVLQQCESFIYGGAVTLEAEGYLSDRVVLLVRLRERFVWGSASGICHFQYGIGVKYIF
;
A
#
# COMPACT_ATOMS: atom_id res chain seq x y z
N MET A 1 21.17 7.33 -27.30
CA MET A 1 21.44 6.56 -26.07
C MET A 1 20.17 5.75 -25.79
N ASN A 2 20.23 4.41 -25.91
CA ASN A 2 19.06 3.54 -25.88
C ASN A 2 18.32 3.65 -24.53
N ALA A 3 17.00 3.67 -24.55
CA ALA A 3 16.14 3.76 -23.36
C ALA A 3 16.54 2.76 -22.25
N MET A 4 16.96 1.57 -22.66
CA MET A 4 17.45 0.51 -21.77
C MET A 4 18.72 0.90 -21.00
N LYS A 5 19.69 1.61 -21.65
CA LYS A 5 20.89 2.11 -20.95
C LYS A 5 20.57 3.22 -19.98
N ARG A 6 19.60 4.08 -20.30
CA ARG A 6 19.14 5.16 -19.42
C ARG A 6 18.45 4.60 -18.18
N ASN A 7 17.59 3.59 -18.32
CA ASN A 7 16.93 2.94 -17.19
C ASN A 7 17.92 2.17 -16.32
N PHE A 8 18.92 1.52 -16.92
CA PHE A 8 19.99 0.81 -16.19
C PHE A 8 20.87 1.80 -15.41
N LEU A 9 21.19 2.95 -16.00
CA LEU A 9 21.94 4.01 -15.33
C LEU A 9 21.16 4.64 -14.16
N PHE A 10 19.85 4.75 -14.32
CA PHE A 10 18.94 5.22 -13.26
C PHE A 10 18.88 4.23 -12.08
N ILE A 11 18.86 2.91 -12.36
CA ILE A 11 18.90 1.85 -11.34
C ILE A 11 20.25 1.86 -10.61
N ILE A 12 21.37 2.02 -11.33
CA ILE A 12 22.70 2.12 -10.73
C ILE A 12 22.82 3.38 -9.89
N LEU A 13 22.31 4.52 -10.35
CA LEU A 13 22.31 5.76 -9.59
C LEU A 13 21.44 5.64 -8.32
N LEU A 14 20.29 4.97 -8.42
CA LEU A 14 19.43 4.67 -7.28
C LEU A 14 20.16 3.75 -6.28
N LEU A 15 20.81 2.70 -6.76
CA LEU A 15 21.63 1.80 -5.93
C LEU A 15 22.84 2.52 -5.29
N ALA A 16 23.47 3.46 -6.01
CA ALA A 16 24.58 4.25 -5.49
C ALA A 16 24.16 5.23 -4.38
N LEU A 17 22.90 5.71 -4.39
CA LEU A 17 22.35 6.52 -3.30
C LEU A 17 22.18 5.73 -1.99
N PHE A 18 22.13 4.39 -2.05
CA PHE A 18 22.06 3.53 -0.87
C PHE A 18 23.46 3.18 -0.29
N THR A 19 24.58 3.57 -0.92
CA THR A 19 25.93 3.32 -0.43
C THR A 19 26.44 4.40 0.55
N GLY A 20 25.69 5.48 0.78
CA GLY A 20 25.96 6.40 1.87
C GLY A 20 25.92 5.63 3.19
N GLN A 21 26.95 5.73 4.02
CA GLN A 21 27.01 5.17 5.37
C GLN A 21 25.98 5.93 6.24
N ALA A 22 24.70 5.59 6.09
CA ALA A 22 23.75 5.87 7.14
C ALA A 22 24.12 4.92 8.28
N GLU A 23 24.71 5.40 9.34
CA GLU A 23 24.71 4.71 10.64
C GLU A 23 23.24 4.65 11.08
N ALA A 24 22.52 3.70 10.50
CA ALA A 24 21.11 3.55 10.78
C ALA A 24 20.96 3.12 12.23
N GLN A 25 20.31 3.92 13.02
CA GLN A 25 19.94 3.56 14.38
C GLN A 25 19.22 2.22 14.35
N SER A 26 19.71 1.30 15.15
CA SER A 26 19.03 0.03 15.42
C SER A 26 17.58 0.32 15.79
N ARG A 27 16.63 -0.38 15.20
CA ARG A 27 15.23 -0.31 15.61
C ARG A 27 15.13 -0.62 17.09
N LEU A 28 14.88 0.41 17.91
CA LEU A 28 14.78 0.26 19.35
C LEU A 28 13.33 -0.11 19.75
N PRO A 29 13.15 -0.94 20.78
CA PRO A 29 11.84 -1.21 21.33
C PRO A 29 11.14 0.09 21.74
N GLY A 30 9.84 0.22 21.36
CA GLY A 30 9.07 1.41 21.65
C GLY A 30 9.22 2.55 20.65
N MET A 31 10.13 2.46 19.69
CA MET A 31 10.28 3.45 18.62
C MET A 31 8.98 3.54 17.81
N LYS A 32 8.49 4.76 17.66
CA LYS A 32 7.25 5.05 16.94
C LYS A 32 7.55 5.63 15.56
N THR A 33 6.70 5.30 14.60
CA THR A 33 6.82 5.82 13.24
C THR A 33 5.46 6.18 12.68
N VAL A 34 5.44 7.18 11.80
CA VAL A 34 4.31 7.48 10.92
C VAL A 34 4.73 7.11 9.52
N ARG A 35 3.85 6.45 8.79
CA ARG A 35 4.09 6.14 7.37
C ARG A 35 2.96 6.62 6.49
N PHE A 36 3.33 7.06 5.31
CA PHE A 36 2.44 7.36 4.21
C PHE A 36 2.81 6.49 3.02
N THR A 37 1.82 5.83 2.40
CA THR A 37 2.05 5.04 1.19
C THR A 37 1.07 5.42 0.09
N THR A 38 1.53 5.26 -1.15
CA THR A 38 0.71 5.33 -2.35
C THR A 38 0.88 4.02 -3.11
N GLU A 39 -0.22 3.41 -3.48
CA GLU A 39 -0.25 2.07 -4.05
C GLU A 39 -1.16 2.03 -5.27
N MET A 40 -0.86 1.15 -6.20
CA MET A 40 -1.72 0.78 -7.31
C MET A 40 -2.38 -0.56 -6.98
N ALA A 41 -3.65 -0.71 -7.31
CA ALA A 41 -4.43 -1.91 -7.07
C ALA A 41 -4.87 -2.55 -8.39
N ASP A 42 -4.72 -3.87 -8.48
CA ASP A 42 -5.19 -4.73 -9.58
C ASP A 42 -4.67 -4.36 -10.98
N GLY A 43 -3.52 -3.70 -11.06
CA GLY A 43 -2.86 -3.40 -12.33
C GLY A 43 -2.08 -2.09 -12.33
N PHE A 44 -1.38 -1.84 -13.43
CA PHE A 44 -0.69 -0.57 -13.64
C PHE A 44 -1.69 0.51 -14.07
N TYR A 45 -1.83 1.55 -13.26
CA TYR A 45 -2.58 2.73 -13.63
C TYR A 45 -1.85 3.46 -14.78
N SER A 46 -2.29 3.17 -16.00
CA SER A 46 -1.76 3.74 -17.24
C SER A 46 -2.87 4.45 -18.00
N ARG A 47 -2.52 5.40 -18.87
CA ARG A 47 -3.49 6.09 -19.75
C ARG A 47 -4.34 5.12 -20.60
N ALA A 48 -3.79 3.93 -20.91
CA ALA A 48 -4.48 2.88 -21.66
C ALA A 48 -5.37 1.99 -20.77
N ASN A 49 -5.04 1.82 -19.46
CA ASN A 49 -5.71 0.91 -18.52
C ASN A 49 -6.34 1.66 -17.34
N ARG A 50 -6.84 2.88 -17.56
CA ARG A 50 -7.54 3.66 -16.52
C ARG A 50 -8.79 2.98 -15.95
N HIS A 51 -9.23 1.91 -16.60
CA HIS A 51 -10.55 1.32 -16.40
C HIS A 51 -10.54 0.15 -15.41
N ASP A 52 -9.39 -0.51 -15.22
CA ASP A 52 -9.31 -1.70 -14.36
C ASP A 52 -8.40 -1.51 -13.14
N ALA A 53 -7.46 -0.58 -13.21
CA ALA A 53 -6.52 -0.32 -12.12
C ALA A 53 -7.07 0.73 -11.15
N GLY A 54 -6.96 0.43 -9.86
CA GLY A 54 -7.23 1.36 -8.77
C GLY A 54 -5.96 2.03 -8.25
N TYR A 55 -6.15 3.04 -7.44
CA TYR A 55 -5.09 3.64 -6.63
C TYR A 55 -5.53 3.73 -5.18
N ALA A 56 -4.56 3.61 -4.27
CA ALA A 56 -4.79 3.70 -2.84
C ALA A 56 -3.78 4.64 -2.17
N PHE A 57 -4.26 5.30 -1.13
CA PHE A 57 -3.43 6.08 -0.22
C PHE A 57 -3.63 5.55 1.18
N SER A 58 -2.55 5.31 1.93
CA SER A 58 -2.66 4.92 3.32
C SER A 58 -1.81 5.79 4.24
N LEU A 59 -2.32 5.98 5.45
CA LEU A 59 -1.61 6.61 6.55
C LEU A 59 -1.65 5.66 7.74
N ALA A 60 -0.50 5.37 8.32
CA ALA A 60 -0.43 4.47 9.46
C ALA A 60 0.64 4.89 10.46
N ILE A 61 0.43 4.50 11.71
CA ILE A 61 1.41 4.57 12.78
C ILE A 61 1.91 3.16 13.08
N SER A 62 3.19 3.02 13.41
CA SER A 62 3.71 1.76 13.89
C SER A 62 4.62 1.93 15.10
N THR A 63 4.71 0.85 15.89
CA THR A 63 5.56 0.78 17.07
C THR A 63 6.44 -0.45 16.98
N CYS A 64 7.75 -0.27 17.14
CA CYS A 64 8.72 -1.36 17.14
C CYS A 64 8.66 -2.16 18.44
N THR A 65 8.75 -3.48 18.33
CA THR A 65 8.88 -4.41 19.46
C THR A 65 10.35 -4.76 19.70
N GLY A 66 10.64 -5.44 20.83
CA GLY A 66 12.00 -5.80 21.24
C GLY A 66 12.81 -6.65 20.26
N SER A 67 12.14 -7.32 19.32
CA SER A 67 12.78 -8.15 18.28
C SER A 67 12.93 -7.43 16.93
N GLY A 68 12.67 -6.11 16.86
CA GLY A 68 12.68 -5.33 15.62
C GLY A 68 11.43 -5.49 14.77
N ASN A 69 10.46 -6.29 15.22
CA ASN A 69 9.15 -6.42 14.61
C ASN A 69 8.30 -5.19 14.90
N GLN A 70 7.15 -5.04 14.24
CA GLN A 70 6.34 -3.84 14.36
C GLN A 70 4.86 -4.18 14.47
N TRP A 71 4.16 -3.54 15.40
CA TRP A 71 2.72 -3.38 15.37
C TRP A 71 2.36 -2.15 14.53
N MET A 72 1.38 -2.26 13.69
CA MET A 72 0.93 -1.21 12.79
C MET A 72 -0.58 -1.04 12.88
N PHE A 73 -1.01 0.23 12.91
CA PHE A 73 -2.42 0.63 12.86
C PHE A 73 -2.57 1.81 11.91
N GLY A 74 -3.56 1.78 11.05
CA GLY A 74 -3.73 2.83 10.05
C GLY A 74 -5.07 2.80 9.34
N GLY A 75 -5.19 3.69 8.36
CA GLY A 75 -6.32 3.76 7.46
C GLY A 75 -5.87 3.86 6.01
N GLU A 76 -6.69 3.34 5.13
CA GLU A 76 -6.46 3.34 3.69
C GLU A 76 -7.73 3.79 2.97
N MET A 77 -7.53 4.61 1.96
CA MET A 77 -8.54 5.00 0.99
C MET A 77 -8.13 4.43 -0.37
N LEU A 78 -8.97 3.59 -0.94
CA LEU A 78 -8.79 3.03 -2.28
C LEU A 78 -9.90 3.53 -3.19
N LYS A 79 -9.52 3.97 -4.39
CA LYS A 79 -10.45 4.31 -5.47
C LYS A 79 -10.13 3.49 -6.71
N ARG A 80 -11.17 2.96 -7.34
CA ARG A 80 -11.09 2.28 -8.64
C ARG A 80 -12.35 2.56 -9.45
N ASN A 81 -12.28 2.29 -10.72
CA ASN A 81 -13.43 2.35 -11.62
C ASN A 81 -13.80 0.94 -12.05
N ILE A 82 -15.07 0.59 -11.93
CA ILE A 82 -15.60 -0.69 -12.41
C ILE A 82 -16.16 -0.46 -13.83
N PRO A 83 -15.72 -1.22 -14.83
CA PRO A 83 -16.27 -1.10 -16.17
C PRO A 83 -17.75 -1.56 -16.18
N TYR A 84 -18.63 -0.73 -16.71
CA TYR A 84 -20.02 -1.04 -16.88
C TYR A 84 -20.51 -0.57 -18.25
N ARG A 85 -20.79 -1.52 -19.17
CA ARG A 85 -21.17 -1.25 -20.59
C ARG A 85 -20.17 -0.28 -21.24
N SER A 86 -20.61 0.93 -21.59
CA SER A 86 -19.79 1.99 -22.19
C SER A 86 -19.34 3.06 -21.19
N THR A 87 -19.68 2.91 -19.91
CA THR A 87 -19.36 3.85 -18.83
C THR A 87 -18.55 3.18 -17.71
N HIS A 88 -18.16 3.94 -16.71
CA HIS A 88 -17.39 3.48 -15.56
C HIS A 88 -18.09 3.91 -14.29
N ILE A 89 -18.25 2.98 -13.36
CA ILE A 89 -18.85 3.23 -12.06
C ILE A 89 -17.71 3.42 -11.05
N PRO A 90 -17.61 4.60 -10.38
CA PRO A 90 -16.61 4.83 -9.36
C PRO A 90 -16.91 3.98 -8.12
N LEU A 91 -15.87 3.32 -7.60
CA LEU A 91 -15.90 2.58 -6.36
C LEU A 91 -14.87 3.17 -5.42
N SER A 92 -15.27 3.49 -4.20
CA SER A 92 -14.42 3.99 -3.13
C SER A 92 -14.49 3.08 -1.92
N GLN A 93 -13.33 2.68 -1.39
CA GLN A 93 -13.21 1.90 -0.16
C GLN A 93 -12.44 2.71 0.88
N TYR A 94 -12.95 2.73 2.10
CA TYR A 94 -12.31 3.31 3.27
C TYR A 94 -12.12 2.21 4.30
N THR A 95 -10.87 1.84 4.57
CA THR A 95 -10.57 0.72 5.47
C THR A 95 -9.65 1.16 6.61
N GLY A 96 -9.98 0.71 7.82
CA GLY A 96 -9.07 0.68 8.95
C GLY A 96 -8.28 -0.62 8.94
N GLU A 97 -7.02 -0.57 9.31
CA GLU A 97 -6.10 -1.69 9.30
C GLU A 97 -5.36 -1.80 10.64
N GLY A 98 -5.24 -3.02 11.16
CA GLY A 98 -4.38 -3.36 12.28
C GLY A 98 -3.59 -4.62 11.97
N GLY A 99 -2.27 -4.59 12.15
CA GLY A 99 -1.43 -5.71 11.76
C GLY A 99 -0.09 -5.80 12.48
N TYR A 100 0.55 -6.94 12.26
CA TYR A 100 1.88 -7.25 12.79
C TYR A 100 2.84 -7.54 11.64
N TYR A 101 4.01 -6.93 11.69
CA TYR A 101 5.08 -7.07 10.70
C TYR A 101 6.29 -7.72 11.34
N HIS A 102 6.68 -8.87 10.81
CA HIS A 102 7.85 -9.63 11.21
C HIS A 102 9.02 -9.28 10.29
N THR A 103 10.14 -8.86 10.88
CA THR A 103 11.39 -8.64 10.16
C THR A 103 12.14 -9.95 10.02
N PHE A 104 12.23 -10.49 8.83
CA PHE A 104 12.91 -11.76 8.56
C PHE A 104 14.29 -11.58 7.95
N PHE A 105 14.61 -10.40 7.43
CA PHE A 105 15.93 -10.10 6.89
C PHE A 105 16.32 -8.66 7.22
N SER A 106 17.60 -8.47 7.57
CA SER A 106 18.24 -7.15 7.70
C SER A 106 19.68 -7.22 7.27
N THR A 107 20.18 -6.14 6.65
CA THR A 107 21.61 -6.02 6.34
C THR A 107 22.44 -5.84 7.62
N PRO A 108 23.72 -6.23 7.65
CA PRO A 108 24.61 -6.03 8.82
C PRO A 108 24.66 -4.56 9.26
N GLY A 109 24.65 -3.62 8.32
CA GLY A 109 24.61 -2.18 8.59
C GLY A 109 23.23 -1.63 8.96
N LYS A 110 22.19 -2.50 9.07
CA LYS A 110 20.81 -2.11 9.43
C LYS A 110 20.23 -0.97 8.60
N SER A 111 20.72 -0.78 7.38
CA SER A 111 20.23 0.21 6.43
C SER A 111 19.09 -0.30 5.54
N PHE A 112 18.90 -1.64 5.49
CA PHE A 112 17.85 -2.28 4.71
C PHE A 112 17.20 -3.42 5.49
N PHE A 113 15.86 -3.49 5.41
CA PHE A 113 15.06 -4.52 6.09
C PHE A 113 14.00 -5.08 5.14
N LEU A 114 13.73 -6.38 5.28
CA LEU A 114 12.56 -7.02 4.68
C LEU A 114 11.62 -7.49 5.78
N ASN A 115 10.36 -7.12 5.64
CA ASN A 115 9.32 -7.44 6.59
C ASN A 115 8.20 -8.20 5.90
N LEU A 116 7.68 -9.21 6.58
CA LEU A 116 6.44 -9.90 6.22
C LEU A 116 5.36 -9.49 7.21
N GLY A 117 4.26 -8.93 6.72
CA GLY A 117 3.15 -8.45 7.52
C GLY A 117 1.89 -9.26 7.32
N ALA A 118 1.11 -9.41 8.38
CA ALA A 118 -0.26 -9.87 8.33
C ALA A 118 -1.15 -8.86 9.06
N SER A 119 -2.28 -8.53 8.48
CA SER A 119 -3.19 -7.51 9.02
C SER A 119 -4.65 -7.88 8.85
N ALA A 120 -5.49 -7.39 9.75
CA ALA A 120 -6.93 -7.40 9.64
C ALA A 120 -7.44 -6.06 9.10
N LEU A 121 -8.49 -6.10 8.32
CA LEU A 121 -9.11 -4.97 7.65
C LEU A 121 -10.59 -4.89 8.01
N LEU A 122 -11.06 -3.69 8.32
CA LEU A 122 -12.47 -3.38 8.50
C LEU A 122 -12.75 -2.06 7.80
N GLY A 123 -13.89 -1.97 7.11
CA GLY A 123 -14.15 -0.75 6.37
C GLY A 123 -15.52 -0.68 5.74
N TYR A 124 -15.62 0.30 4.88
CA TYR A 124 -16.83 0.67 4.19
C TYR A 124 -16.53 0.92 2.72
N GLU A 125 -17.40 0.43 1.88
CA GLU A 125 -17.33 0.58 0.43
C GLU A 125 -18.54 1.35 -0.07
N THR A 126 -18.30 2.31 -0.97
CA THR A 126 -19.34 3.02 -1.69
C THR A 126 -19.15 2.82 -3.19
N VAL A 127 -20.23 2.53 -3.87
CA VAL A 127 -20.32 2.39 -5.33
C VAL A 127 -21.16 3.53 -5.86
N ASN A 128 -20.72 4.19 -6.94
CA ASN A 128 -21.38 5.33 -7.56
C ASN A 128 -21.64 6.49 -6.57
N GLU A 129 -20.67 6.74 -5.67
CA GLU A 129 -20.76 7.78 -4.63
C GLU A 129 -22.01 7.67 -3.71
N GLY A 130 -22.64 6.48 -3.68
CA GLY A 130 -23.88 6.21 -2.93
C GLY A 130 -25.17 6.36 -3.74
N ASP A 131 -25.09 6.87 -4.97
CA ASP A 131 -26.25 7.04 -5.82
C ASP A 131 -26.69 5.71 -6.44
N ARG A 132 -27.98 5.39 -6.30
CA ARG A 132 -28.56 4.17 -6.85
C ARG A 132 -28.87 4.26 -8.34
N LEU A 133 -29.08 5.47 -8.84
CA LEU A 133 -29.44 5.69 -10.24
C LEU A 133 -28.17 5.92 -11.06
N LEU A 134 -27.99 5.12 -12.09
CA LEU A 134 -26.94 5.31 -13.10
C LEU A 134 -27.43 6.25 -14.21
N ASP A 135 -26.51 6.87 -14.93
CA ASP A 135 -26.82 7.81 -16.03
C ASP A 135 -27.63 7.17 -17.16
N ASP A 136 -27.59 5.84 -17.29
CA ASP A 136 -28.39 5.08 -18.26
C ASP A 136 -29.77 4.66 -17.74
N GLY A 137 -30.18 5.11 -16.55
CA GLY A 137 -31.45 4.80 -15.90
C GLY A 137 -31.49 3.43 -15.20
N ALA A 138 -30.39 2.69 -15.17
CA ALA A 138 -30.31 1.47 -14.39
C ALA A 138 -30.18 1.76 -12.89
N VAL A 139 -30.75 0.88 -12.06
CA VAL A 139 -30.73 1.02 -10.59
C VAL A 139 -29.78 -0.01 -10.00
N LEU A 140 -28.80 0.46 -9.25
CA LEU A 140 -27.91 -0.38 -8.46
C LEU A 140 -28.65 -0.99 -7.26
N GLN A 141 -28.54 -2.29 -7.06
CA GLN A 141 -29.19 -2.96 -5.94
C GLN A 141 -28.50 -2.62 -4.59
N GLN A 142 -27.17 -2.43 -4.62
CA GLN A 142 -26.37 -2.16 -3.43
C GLN A 142 -25.30 -1.11 -3.77
N CYS A 143 -25.39 0.06 -3.13
CA CYS A 143 -24.47 1.16 -3.34
C CYS A 143 -23.46 1.29 -2.19
N GLU A 144 -23.77 0.68 -1.06
CA GLU A 144 -23.01 0.80 0.18
C GLU A 144 -22.88 -0.57 0.83
N SER A 145 -21.69 -0.90 1.29
CA SER A 145 -21.41 -2.20 1.89
C SER A 145 -20.37 -2.07 3.00
N PHE A 146 -20.58 -2.81 4.09
CA PHE A 146 -19.53 -3.04 5.08
C PHE A 146 -18.60 -4.12 4.55
N ILE A 147 -17.30 -3.82 4.57
CA ILE A 147 -16.26 -4.72 4.11
C ILE A 147 -15.34 -5.11 5.25
N TYR A 148 -14.90 -6.36 5.26
CA TYR A 148 -13.96 -6.87 6.24
C TYR A 148 -13.01 -7.88 5.59
N GLY A 149 -11.86 -8.08 6.21
CA GLY A 149 -10.90 -8.99 5.61
C GLY A 149 -9.55 -9.02 6.28
N GLY A 150 -8.57 -9.42 5.50
CA GLY A 150 -7.17 -9.43 5.90
C GLY A 150 -6.25 -9.14 4.74
N ALA A 151 -4.99 -8.89 5.05
CA ALA A 151 -3.96 -8.72 4.04
C ALA A 151 -2.65 -9.36 4.46
N VAL A 152 -1.91 -9.85 3.46
CA VAL A 152 -0.52 -10.26 3.60
C VAL A 152 0.34 -9.27 2.84
N THR A 153 1.38 -8.75 3.47
CA THR A 153 2.22 -7.68 2.93
C THR A 153 3.69 -8.07 3.00
N LEU A 154 4.38 -7.96 1.89
CA LEU A 154 5.83 -7.96 1.82
C LEU A 154 6.30 -6.50 1.70
N GLU A 155 7.13 -6.05 2.65
CA GLU A 155 7.59 -4.66 2.71
C GLU A 155 9.12 -4.63 2.76
N ALA A 156 9.72 -3.88 1.84
CA ALA A 156 11.14 -3.56 1.83
C ALA A 156 11.35 -2.14 2.34
N GLU A 157 12.21 -1.96 3.32
CA GLU A 157 12.55 -0.68 3.92
C GLU A 157 14.01 -0.33 3.66
N GLY A 158 14.25 0.86 3.12
CA GLY A 158 15.58 1.44 2.93
C GLY A 158 15.73 2.74 3.72
N TYR A 159 16.67 2.78 4.64
CA TYR A 159 16.94 3.96 5.46
C TYR A 159 17.73 4.99 4.66
N LEU A 160 17.16 6.18 4.46
CA LEU A 160 17.84 7.33 3.87
C LEU A 160 18.56 8.16 4.93
N SER A 161 18.02 8.20 6.14
CA SER A 161 18.58 8.85 7.30
C SER A 161 18.03 8.18 8.56
N ASP A 162 18.48 8.62 9.74
CA ASP A 162 18.02 8.11 11.04
C ASP A 162 16.49 8.24 11.23
N ARG A 163 15.86 9.16 10.52
CA ARG A 163 14.43 9.46 10.69
C ARG A 163 13.58 9.16 9.46
N VAL A 164 14.20 9.03 8.28
CA VAL A 164 13.46 8.87 7.02
C VAL A 164 13.78 7.55 6.39
N VAL A 165 12.75 6.77 6.13
CA VAL A 165 12.83 5.43 5.52
C VAL A 165 11.96 5.41 4.27
N LEU A 166 12.50 4.92 3.17
CA LEU A 166 11.74 4.60 1.97
C LEU A 166 11.14 3.20 2.08
N LEU A 167 9.93 3.05 1.58
CA LEU A 167 9.19 1.79 1.57
C LEU A 167 8.88 1.38 0.14
N VAL A 168 9.00 0.09 -0.11
CA VAL A 168 8.39 -0.58 -1.27
C VAL A 168 7.51 -1.68 -0.72
N ARG A 169 6.26 -1.76 -1.17
CA ARG A 169 5.27 -2.72 -0.68
C ARG A 169 4.68 -3.53 -1.82
N LEU A 170 4.51 -4.82 -1.53
CA LEU A 170 3.70 -5.75 -2.30
C LEU A 170 2.69 -6.35 -1.33
N ARG A 171 1.42 -6.31 -1.67
CA ARG A 171 0.35 -6.66 -0.77
C ARG A 171 -0.75 -7.41 -1.49
N GLU A 172 -1.21 -8.50 -0.89
CA GLU A 172 -2.42 -9.20 -1.29
C GLU A 172 -3.50 -8.97 -0.23
N ARG A 173 -4.65 -8.45 -0.66
CA ARG A 173 -5.81 -8.20 0.21
C ARG A 173 -6.88 -9.23 -0.09
N PHE A 174 -7.46 -9.77 0.97
CA PHE A 174 -8.63 -10.63 0.93
C PHE A 174 -9.79 -9.91 1.61
N VAL A 175 -10.75 -9.43 0.83
CA VAL A 175 -11.84 -8.57 1.30
C VAL A 175 -13.17 -9.21 0.99
N TRP A 176 -13.98 -9.44 2.04
CA TRP A 176 -15.34 -9.93 1.92
C TRP A 176 -16.33 -8.77 2.06
N GLY A 177 -17.48 -8.92 1.39
CA GLY A 177 -18.52 -7.87 1.34
C GLY A 177 -18.30 -6.82 0.27
N SER A 178 -17.22 -6.90 -0.52
CA SER A 178 -16.93 -5.98 -1.62
C SER A 178 -17.63 -6.40 -2.91
N ALA A 179 -18.12 -5.43 -3.66
CA ALA A 179 -18.67 -5.63 -5.01
C ALA A 179 -17.60 -5.94 -6.05
N SER A 180 -16.32 -5.67 -5.75
CA SER A 180 -15.20 -5.77 -6.69
C SER A 180 -14.47 -7.12 -6.68
N GLY A 181 -14.88 -8.07 -5.82
CA GLY A 181 -14.24 -9.38 -5.67
C GLY A 181 -13.51 -9.54 -4.32
N ILE A 182 -12.92 -10.72 -4.13
CA ILE A 182 -12.32 -11.09 -2.83
C ILE A 182 -10.82 -10.77 -2.79
N CYS A 183 -10.08 -11.02 -3.87
CA CYS A 183 -8.62 -10.89 -3.91
C CYS A 183 -8.21 -9.63 -4.68
N HIS A 184 -7.35 -8.82 -4.07
CA HIS A 184 -6.84 -7.57 -4.67
C HIS A 184 -5.35 -7.45 -4.42
N PHE A 185 -4.58 -7.46 -5.50
CA PHE A 185 -3.15 -7.26 -5.44
C PHE A 185 -2.82 -5.77 -5.49
N GLN A 186 -2.01 -5.31 -4.54
CA GLN A 186 -1.54 -3.94 -4.44
C GLN A 186 -0.02 -3.91 -4.44
N TYR A 187 0.54 -2.89 -5.06
CA TYR A 187 1.98 -2.59 -5.00
C TYR A 187 2.19 -1.09 -5.01
N GLY A 188 3.19 -0.65 -4.30
CA GLY A 188 3.44 0.77 -4.19
C GLY A 188 4.69 1.12 -3.42
N ILE A 189 4.80 2.41 -3.20
CA ILE A 189 5.92 3.03 -2.51
C ILE A 189 5.41 3.90 -1.37
N GLY A 190 6.27 4.17 -0.42
CA GLY A 190 5.93 5.06 0.68
C GLY A 190 7.16 5.63 1.38
N VAL A 191 6.86 6.47 2.34
CA VAL A 191 7.84 7.08 3.24
C VAL A 191 7.41 6.84 4.68
N LYS A 192 8.36 6.47 5.52
CA LYS A 192 8.19 6.32 6.96
C LYS A 192 9.06 7.36 7.67
N TYR A 193 8.48 8.06 8.63
CA TYR A 193 9.17 9.00 9.51
C TYR A 193 9.22 8.44 10.93
N ILE A 194 10.40 8.46 11.54
CA ILE A 194 10.69 7.95 12.87
C ILE A 194 10.77 9.11 13.86
N PHE A 195 10.10 8.99 15.02
CA PHE A 195 10.11 10.02 16.07
C PHE A 195 10.17 9.43 17.47
#